data_bd09135a35e31680a5977e7bf167b238
#
_entry.id   bd09135a35e31680a5977e7bf167b238
#
_cell.length_a   1.000
_cell.length_b   1.000
_cell.length_c   1.000
_cell.angle_alpha   90.00
_cell.angle_beta   90.00
_cell.angle_gamma   90.00
#
_symmetry.space_group_name_H-M   'P 1'
#
loop_
_entity.id
_entity.type
_entity.pdbx_description
1 polymer ?
#
loop_
_entity_poly.entity_id
_entity_poly.type
_entity_poly.pdbx_seq_one_letter_code
_entity_poly.pdbx_strand_id
1 'polypeptide(L)'
;MHRCLGQESVDQKSIDFHRDILPILQSHCVRCHGPEVQEANVRLDNLPIDLSDNRAATESWHEVLNVLQANEMPPPDEKQLSSEELKTTTHWLSNAIQTALVERRKTDGRIVLRRLNRVEYQHTMEDLLGLEMDYARDLPPDGMSAEGFRNNGRSLQISSLQLEYYLATARRALDRVIVQHDQPPAIDHSFTDISIDNWLGEAQRSKQLGRRQEFLVKMVDKYPEDGEFSVRVQLTADLKNNTGYPLLEVSVGYQIDTEILMREFDTIEVTSPELQTLDFRGRIDNFPLPVRGQGKFPGLVVRVRNLYDDKSPLPPPQKDPNGKITYAAEDHLPTLTIHSVEFHGHHYDQWPPASHRQILFDRPNLDRESIPYVTE
;
A
#
# COMPACT_ATOMS: atom_id res chain seq x y z
N MET A 1 -15.33 41.82 54.56
CA MET A 1 -15.63 42.91 53.58
C MET A 1 -14.57 42.77 52.45
N HIS A 2 -14.93 42.10 51.39
CA HIS A 2 -14.11 42.09 50.17
C HIS A 2 -14.98 42.67 49.07
N ARG A 3 -14.54 43.81 48.57
CA ARG A 3 -15.19 44.59 47.52
C ARG A 3 -14.87 43.92 46.19
N CYS A 4 -15.88 43.37 45.54
CA CYS A 4 -15.81 42.98 44.11
C CYS A 4 -15.65 44.25 43.29
N LEU A 5 -14.52 44.37 42.58
CA LEU A 5 -14.32 45.33 41.54
C LEU A 5 -15.13 44.87 40.33
N GLY A 6 -16.10 45.69 39.92
CA GLY A 6 -16.90 45.48 38.70
C GLY A 6 -16.00 45.56 37.48
N GLN A 7 -16.09 44.54 36.67
CA GLN A 7 -15.58 44.54 35.31
C GLN A 7 -16.52 45.40 34.47
N GLU A 8 -16.10 46.60 34.10
CA GLU A 8 -16.78 47.42 33.11
C GLU A 8 -16.74 46.64 31.77
N SER A 9 -17.90 46.17 31.34
CA SER A 9 -18.11 45.67 29.96
C SER A 9 -17.98 46.86 29.05
N VAL A 10 -16.85 47.02 28.36
CA VAL A 10 -16.71 47.89 27.22
C VAL A 10 -17.69 47.35 26.14
N ASP A 11 -18.72 48.10 25.89
CA ASP A 11 -19.71 47.83 24.85
C ASP A 11 -18.99 47.89 23.48
N GLN A 12 -18.43 46.75 23.08
CA GLN A 12 -17.72 46.61 21.81
C GLN A 12 -18.78 46.61 20.71
N LYS A 13 -19.09 47.78 20.17
CA LYS A 13 -20.02 47.99 19.05
C LYS A 13 -19.65 46.96 17.94
N SER A 14 -20.56 46.02 17.70
CA SER A 14 -20.35 45.00 16.67
C SER A 14 -20.13 45.66 15.30
N ILE A 15 -19.03 45.26 14.64
CA ILE A 15 -18.71 45.74 13.29
C ILE A 15 -19.67 45.06 12.32
N ASP A 16 -20.45 45.90 11.59
CA ASP A 16 -21.43 45.46 10.59
C ASP A 16 -20.83 45.57 9.19
N PHE A 17 -20.99 44.55 8.34
CA PHE A 17 -20.40 44.50 7.02
C PHE A 17 -20.90 45.67 6.14
N HIS A 18 -22.19 45.87 6.06
CA HIS A 18 -22.78 46.88 5.17
C HIS A 18 -22.53 48.31 5.62
N ARG A 19 -22.46 48.52 6.93
CA ARG A 19 -22.27 49.86 7.51
C ARG A 19 -20.78 50.21 7.57
N ASP A 20 -19.93 49.27 7.96
CA ASP A 20 -18.56 49.58 8.39
C ASP A 20 -17.51 49.08 7.40
N ILE A 21 -17.75 47.96 6.66
CA ILE A 21 -16.79 47.35 5.76
C ILE A 21 -17.05 47.64 4.28
N LEU A 22 -18.29 47.51 3.84
CA LEU A 22 -18.64 47.71 2.44
C LEU A 22 -18.22 49.10 1.89
N PRO A 23 -18.37 50.22 2.63
CA PRO A 23 -17.90 51.54 2.17
C PRO A 23 -16.37 51.58 1.99
N ILE A 24 -15.63 50.88 2.85
CA ILE A 24 -14.16 50.81 2.75
C ILE A 24 -13.78 50.04 1.48
N LEU A 25 -14.38 48.87 1.23
CA LEU A 25 -14.12 48.09 0.02
C LEU A 25 -14.48 48.90 -1.26
N GLN A 26 -15.59 49.58 -1.25
CA GLN A 26 -16.02 50.44 -2.37
C GLN A 26 -15.03 51.57 -2.67
N SER A 27 -14.45 52.20 -1.65
CA SER A 27 -13.56 53.33 -1.81
C SER A 27 -12.11 52.95 -2.15
N HIS A 28 -11.65 51.75 -1.80
CA HIS A 28 -10.24 51.34 -1.92
C HIS A 28 -10.01 50.14 -2.83
N CYS A 29 -11.02 49.26 -3.03
CA CYS A 29 -10.78 47.94 -3.65
C CYS A 29 -11.58 47.75 -4.95
N VAL A 30 -12.88 48.12 -4.97
CA VAL A 30 -13.83 47.79 -6.06
C VAL A 30 -13.46 48.42 -7.40
N ARG A 31 -12.68 49.50 -7.43
CA ARG A 31 -12.18 50.08 -8.68
C ARG A 31 -11.36 49.08 -9.50
N CYS A 32 -10.50 48.29 -8.85
CA CYS A 32 -9.65 47.30 -9.51
C CYS A 32 -10.23 45.88 -9.39
N HIS A 33 -11.04 45.63 -8.36
CA HIS A 33 -11.62 44.31 -8.08
C HIS A 33 -13.18 44.38 -8.11
N GLY A 34 -13.72 44.93 -9.19
CA GLY A 34 -15.16 45.15 -9.38
C GLY A 34 -15.69 44.57 -10.70
N PRO A 35 -16.89 45.04 -11.13
CA PRO A 35 -17.52 44.47 -12.31
C PRO A 35 -16.84 44.86 -13.64
N GLU A 36 -16.20 46.01 -13.70
CA GLU A 36 -15.59 46.54 -14.92
C GLU A 36 -14.11 46.09 -15.04
N VAL A 37 -13.40 46.03 -13.91
CA VAL A 37 -11.99 45.60 -13.81
C VAL A 37 -11.87 44.51 -12.79
N GLN A 38 -11.19 43.44 -13.14
CA GLN A 38 -11.01 42.25 -12.28
C GLN A 38 -9.55 41.86 -12.24
N GLU A 39 -8.71 42.66 -11.60
CA GLU A 39 -7.30 42.38 -11.45
C GLU A 39 -7.10 41.02 -10.72
N ALA A 40 -6.21 40.22 -11.20
CA ALA A 40 -5.95 38.84 -10.73
C ALA A 40 -7.20 37.92 -10.71
N ASN A 41 -8.26 38.25 -11.51
CA ASN A 41 -9.56 37.56 -11.52
C ASN A 41 -10.28 37.57 -10.18
N VAL A 42 -10.05 38.60 -9.34
CA VAL A 42 -10.73 38.78 -8.05
C VAL A 42 -11.82 39.82 -8.18
N ARG A 43 -13.00 39.51 -7.67
CA ARG A 43 -14.14 40.42 -7.55
C ARG A 43 -14.58 40.52 -6.10
N LEU A 44 -14.63 41.74 -5.55
CA LEU A 44 -15.00 42.01 -4.16
C LEU A 44 -16.39 42.60 -4.01
N ASP A 45 -16.97 43.10 -5.11
CA ASP A 45 -18.32 43.72 -5.13
C ASP A 45 -19.46 42.69 -4.99
N ASN A 46 -19.22 41.42 -5.34
CA ASN A 46 -20.21 40.35 -5.32
C ASN A 46 -19.77 39.12 -4.53
N LEU A 47 -18.68 39.22 -3.76
CA LEU A 47 -18.19 38.11 -2.97
C LEU A 47 -19.19 37.80 -1.83
N PRO A 48 -19.63 36.54 -1.67
CA PRO A 48 -20.55 36.16 -0.60
C PRO A 48 -20.03 36.50 0.79
N ILE A 49 -20.89 37.05 1.64
CA ILE A 49 -20.56 37.44 3.02
C ILE A 49 -20.84 36.27 3.97
N ASP A 50 -21.83 35.43 3.65
CA ASP A 50 -22.10 34.22 4.39
C ASP A 50 -21.08 33.18 4.01
N LEU A 51 -20.19 32.86 4.98
CA LEU A 51 -19.08 31.96 4.85
C LEU A 51 -19.38 30.55 5.41
N SER A 52 -20.54 30.35 6.01
CA SER A 52 -20.88 29.12 6.74
C SER A 52 -20.82 27.88 5.86
N ASP A 53 -21.40 27.96 4.64
CA ASP A 53 -21.44 26.82 3.69
C ASP A 53 -20.66 27.10 2.38
N ASN A 54 -19.98 28.24 2.27
CA ASN A 54 -19.27 28.63 1.06
C ASN A 54 -17.74 28.60 1.26
N ARG A 55 -17.13 27.45 1.01
CA ARG A 55 -15.69 27.27 1.14
C ARG A 55 -14.90 28.19 0.21
N ALA A 56 -15.32 28.33 -1.03
CA ALA A 56 -14.64 29.19 -2.01
C ALA A 56 -14.64 30.64 -1.57
N ALA A 57 -15.79 31.16 -1.07
CA ALA A 57 -15.86 32.51 -0.52
C ALA A 57 -14.97 32.69 0.72
N THR A 58 -14.90 31.66 1.59
CA THR A 58 -14.01 31.70 2.76
C THR A 58 -12.54 31.78 2.34
N GLU A 59 -12.12 31.00 1.34
CA GLU A 59 -10.77 31.01 0.79
C GLU A 59 -10.45 32.38 0.18
N SER A 60 -11.36 32.94 -0.61
CA SER A 60 -11.19 34.29 -1.19
C SER A 60 -11.06 35.38 -0.14
N TRP A 61 -11.90 35.38 0.90
CA TRP A 61 -11.80 36.35 1.98
C TRP A 61 -10.54 36.16 2.85
N HIS A 62 -10.05 34.92 2.97
CA HIS A 62 -8.78 34.64 3.63
C HIS A 62 -7.61 35.24 2.83
N GLU A 63 -7.64 35.14 1.52
CA GLU A 63 -6.64 35.77 0.63
C GLU A 63 -6.65 37.31 0.81
N VAL A 64 -7.85 37.92 0.81
CA VAL A 64 -8.00 39.37 1.07
C VAL A 64 -7.39 39.74 2.43
N LEU A 65 -7.64 38.95 3.47
CA LEU A 65 -7.04 39.19 4.79
C LEU A 65 -5.50 39.13 4.76
N ASN A 66 -4.96 38.14 4.07
CA ASN A 66 -3.50 37.94 3.97
C ASN A 66 -2.82 39.13 3.29
N VAL A 67 -3.31 39.58 2.13
CA VAL A 67 -2.71 40.68 1.39
C VAL A 67 -2.87 42.04 2.11
N LEU A 68 -3.95 42.25 2.87
CA LEU A 68 -4.11 43.41 3.73
C LEU A 68 -3.15 43.39 4.93
N GLN A 69 -2.95 42.24 5.56
CA GLN A 69 -1.99 42.08 6.67
C GLN A 69 -0.52 42.22 6.20
N ALA A 70 -0.22 41.78 4.99
CA ALA A 70 1.08 41.94 4.37
C ALA A 70 1.36 43.36 3.87
N ASN A 71 0.38 44.27 3.90
CA ASN A 71 0.40 45.61 3.29
C ASN A 71 0.71 45.56 1.78
N GLU A 72 0.28 44.50 1.09
CA GLU A 72 0.44 44.34 -0.36
C GLU A 72 -0.72 45.03 -1.14
N MET A 73 -1.85 45.22 -0.48
CA MET A 73 -3.03 45.88 -1.03
C MET A 73 -3.58 46.99 -0.11
N PRO A 74 -4.01 48.14 -0.65
CA PRO A 74 -3.85 48.59 -2.04
C PRO A 74 -2.39 48.78 -2.44
N PRO A 75 -2.05 48.74 -3.77
CA PRO A 75 -0.71 49.03 -4.24
C PRO A 75 -0.23 50.41 -3.78
N PRO A 76 1.12 50.66 -3.68
CA PRO A 76 1.63 51.88 -3.09
C PRO A 76 1.25 53.21 -3.83
N ASP A 77 0.90 53.11 -5.09
CA ASP A 77 0.48 54.22 -5.96
C ASP A 77 -1.03 54.50 -5.87
N GLU A 78 -1.77 53.69 -5.11
CA GLU A 78 -3.22 53.85 -4.90
C GLU A 78 -3.55 54.43 -3.53
N LYS A 79 -4.81 54.86 -3.36
CA LYS A 79 -5.30 55.42 -2.10
C LYS A 79 -5.22 54.35 -1.00
N GLN A 80 -4.37 54.57 -0.01
CA GLN A 80 -4.14 53.66 1.10
C GLN A 80 -5.31 53.76 2.12
N LEU A 81 -5.56 52.65 2.82
CA LEU A 81 -6.44 52.60 3.99
C LEU A 81 -5.82 53.39 5.14
N SER A 82 -6.64 54.10 5.89
CA SER A 82 -6.21 54.58 7.20
C SER A 82 -5.95 53.41 8.18
N SER A 83 -5.18 53.66 9.21
CA SER A 83 -4.89 52.63 10.24
C SER A 83 -6.17 52.10 10.90
N GLU A 84 -7.20 52.90 11.00
CA GLU A 84 -8.50 52.54 11.58
C GLU A 84 -9.32 51.66 10.60
N GLU A 85 -9.39 52.06 9.32
CA GLU A 85 -10.04 51.26 8.28
C GLU A 85 -9.40 49.90 8.11
N LEU A 86 -8.05 49.84 8.07
CA LEU A 86 -7.29 48.58 7.99
C LEU A 86 -7.58 47.68 9.20
N LYS A 87 -7.52 48.24 10.41
CA LYS A 87 -7.79 47.50 11.65
C LYS A 87 -9.24 46.98 11.69
N THR A 88 -10.21 47.81 11.29
CA THR A 88 -11.61 47.44 11.29
C THR A 88 -11.88 46.31 10.28
N THR A 89 -11.32 46.42 9.08
CA THR A 89 -11.52 45.42 8.01
C THR A 89 -10.86 44.10 8.36
N THR A 90 -9.60 44.14 8.81
CA THR A 90 -8.86 42.89 9.19
C THR A 90 -9.48 42.21 10.40
N HIS A 91 -9.96 42.97 11.37
CA HIS A 91 -10.67 42.42 12.54
C HIS A 91 -11.99 41.74 12.15
N TRP A 92 -12.80 42.41 11.30
CA TRP A 92 -14.04 41.82 10.81
C TRP A 92 -13.79 40.54 10.03
N LEU A 93 -12.85 40.55 9.06
CA LEU A 93 -12.46 39.37 8.26
C LEU A 93 -12.00 38.21 9.14
N SER A 94 -11.11 38.47 10.09
CA SER A 94 -10.63 37.45 11.00
C SER A 94 -11.77 36.81 11.79
N ASN A 95 -12.68 37.61 12.33
CA ASN A 95 -13.83 37.12 13.08
C ASN A 95 -14.81 36.32 12.23
N ALA A 96 -15.13 36.82 11.01
CA ALA A 96 -16.04 36.16 10.10
C ALA A 96 -15.49 34.79 9.65
N ILE A 97 -14.21 34.72 9.30
CA ILE A 97 -13.54 33.47 8.92
C ILE A 97 -13.48 32.52 10.12
N GLN A 98 -13.09 33.00 11.29
CA GLN A 98 -13.03 32.18 12.50
C GLN A 98 -14.40 31.60 12.87
N THR A 99 -15.46 32.40 12.78
CA THR A 99 -16.84 31.98 13.04
C THR A 99 -17.25 30.89 12.06
N ALA A 100 -17.02 31.09 10.77
CA ALA A 100 -17.32 30.10 9.73
C ALA A 100 -16.58 28.78 9.95
N LEU A 101 -15.32 28.84 10.35
CA LEU A 101 -14.53 27.63 10.67
C LEU A 101 -15.07 26.90 11.91
N VAL A 102 -15.50 27.63 12.94
CA VAL A 102 -16.11 27.04 14.13
C VAL A 102 -17.45 26.37 13.81
N GLU A 103 -18.30 27.06 13.03
CA GLU A 103 -19.60 26.49 12.63
C GLU A 103 -19.41 25.25 11.72
N ARG A 104 -18.49 25.27 10.78
CA ARG A 104 -18.13 24.08 9.98
C ARG A 104 -17.64 22.93 10.83
N ARG A 105 -16.79 23.18 11.84
CA ARG A 105 -16.35 22.12 12.75
C ARG A 105 -17.51 21.48 13.51
N LYS A 106 -18.59 22.23 13.80
CA LYS A 106 -19.79 21.68 14.41
C LYS A 106 -20.62 20.84 13.45
N THR A 107 -20.64 21.19 12.17
CA THR A 107 -21.44 20.50 11.15
C THR A 107 -20.64 19.43 10.40
N ASP A 108 -19.40 19.71 9.99
CA ASP A 108 -18.51 18.77 9.29
C ASP A 108 -17.72 17.85 10.25
N GLY A 109 -17.71 18.15 11.53
CA GLY A 109 -17.07 17.34 12.57
C GLY A 109 -17.84 16.07 12.95
N ARG A 110 -18.91 15.71 12.28
CA ARG A 110 -19.45 14.35 12.37
C ARG A 110 -18.42 13.41 11.78
N ILE A 111 -17.80 12.60 12.64
CA ILE A 111 -17.03 11.44 12.21
C ILE A 111 -17.97 10.63 11.32
N VAL A 112 -17.79 10.77 10.02
CA VAL A 112 -18.53 9.92 9.07
C VAL A 112 -18.00 8.52 9.29
N LEU A 113 -18.86 7.63 9.76
CA LEU A 113 -18.53 6.22 9.84
C LEU A 113 -18.19 5.75 8.42
N ARG A 114 -16.92 5.46 8.20
CA ARG A 114 -16.42 4.98 6.91
C ARG A 114 -15.98 3.52 7.02
N ARG A 115 -16.02 2.81 5.93
CA ARG A 115 -15.34 1.52 5.86
C ARG A 115 -13.82 1.69 5.89
N LEU A 116 -13.11 0.64 6.21
CA LEU A 116 -11.67 0.58 6.01
C LEU A 116 -11.36 0.62 4.50
N ASN A 117 -10.27 1.29 4.12
CA ASN A 117 -9.74 1.14 2.78
C ASN A 117 -9.05 -0.23 2.63
N ARG A 118 -8.64 -0.60 1.41
CA ARG A 118 -8.04 -1.93 1.14
C ARG A 118 -6.82 -2.21 2.00
N VAL A 119 -5.96 -1.23 2.20
CA VAL A 119 -4.72 -1.38 2.99
C VAL A 119 -5.04 -1.51 4.49
N GLU A 120 -5.92 -0.65 4.99
CA GLU A 120 -6.39 -0.72 6.37
C GLU A 120 -7.09 -2.05 6.66
N TYR A 121 -7.93 -2.52 5.73
CA TYR A 121 -8.62 -3.82 5.85
C TYR A 121 -7.63 -4.98 5.88
N GLN A 122 -6.64 -4.98 4.96
CA GLN A 122 -5.58 -5.98 4.91
C GLN A 122 -4.89 -6.12 6.26
N HIS A 123 -4.32 -5.03 6.78
CA HIS A 123 -3.60 -5.05 8.05
C HIS A 123 -4.49 -5.36 9.25
N THR A 124 -5.74 -4.86 9.27
CA THR A 124 -6.67 -5.17 10.34
C THR A 124 -6.98 -6.67 10.40
N MET A 125 -7.16 -7.31 9.25
CA MET A 125 -7.42 -8.75 9.21
C MET A 125 -6.19 -9.58 9.57
N GLU A 126 -5.00 -9.15 9.17
CA GLU A 126 -3.74 -9.77 9.59
C GLU A 126 -3.56 -9.71 11.11
N ASP A 127 -3.73 -8.54 11.70
CA ASP A 127 -3.63 -8.33 13.15
C ASP A 127 -4.70 -9.13 13.93
N LEU A 128 -5.93 -9.13 13.43
CA LEU A 128 -7.06 -9.81 14.08
C LEU A 128 -6.91 -11.32 14.07
N LEU A 129 -6.45 -11.88 12.96
CA LEU A 129 -6.43 -13.32 12.74
C LEU A 129 -5.05 -13.95 12.97
N GLY A 130 -4.00 -13.13 13.07
CA GLY A 130 -2.63 -13.63 13.19
C GLY A 130 -2.20 -14.51 12.00
N LEU A 131 -2.77 -14.26 10.83
CA LEU A 131 -2.54 -15.03 9.61
C LEU A 131 -2.21 -14.10 8.46
N GLU A 132 -1.03 -14.28 7.86
CA GLU A 132 -0.63 -13.59 6.65
C GLU A 132 -1.34 -14.16 5.44
N MET A 133 -2.28 -13.40 4.85
CA MET A 133 -3.07 -13.79 3.69
C MET A 133 -3.48 -12.54 2.90
N ASP A 134 -3.70 -12.66 1.59
CA ASP A 134 -4.23 -11.55 0.79
C ASP A 134 -5.75 -11.40 1.00
N TYR A 135 -6.10 -10.61 2.03
CA TYR A 135 -7.50 -10.32 2.39
C TYR A 135 -8.16 -9.30 1.47
N ALA A 136 -7.37 -8.46 0.83
CA ALA A 136 -7.87 -7.40 -0.04
C ALA A 136 -7.98 -7.81 -1.51
N ARG A 137 -7.59 -9.04 -1.89
CA ARG A 137 -7.49 -9.50 -3.28
C ARG A 137 -8.76 -9.24 -4.09
N ASP A 138 -9.91 -9.62 -3.54
CA ASP A 138 -11.19 -9.57 -4.24
C ASP A 138 -11.97 -8.28 -3.96
N LEU A 139 -11.46 -7.39 -3.10
CA LEU A 139 -12.13 -6.13 -2.80
C LEU A 139 -12.04 -5.15 -3.98
N PRO A 140 -13.13 -4.44 -4.28
CA PRO A 140 -13.10 -3.36 -5.26
C PRO A 140 -12.05 -2.29 -4.91
N PRO A 141 -11.46 -1.63 -5.91
CA PRO A 141 -10.52 -0.54 -5.67
C PRO A 141 -11.18 0.61 -4.91
N ASP A 142 -10.42 1.27 -4.04
CA ASP A 142 -10.91 2.40 -3.27
C ASP A 142 -11.07 3.64 -4.15
N GLY A 143 -12.20 4.32 -3.99
CA GLY A 143 -12.41 5.64 -4.58
C GLY A 143 -11.42 6.67 -4.05
N MET A 144 -11.05 7.61 -4.89
CA MET A 144 -10.19 8.75 -4.54
C MET A 144 -11.05 9.98 -4.32
N SER A 145 -10.77 10.75 -3.26
CA SER A 145 -11.40 12.06 -3.06
C SER A 145 -10.87 13.09 -4.06
N ALA A 146 -11.54 14.24 -4.18
CA ALA A 146 -11.08 15.32 -5.04
C ALA A 146 -9.66 15.81 -4.67
N GLU A 147 -9.29 15.67 -3.41
CA GLU A 147 -7.97 16.05 -2.87
C GLU A 147 -6.92 14.94 -3.04
N GLY A 148 -7.25 13.81 -3.69
CA GLY A 148 -6.33 12.70 -3.96
C GLY A 148 -6.18 11.68 -2.83
N PHE A 149 -6.97 11.76 -1.75
CA PHE A 149 -6.88 10.82 -0.62
C PHE A 149 -7.81 9.62 -0.79
N ARG A 150 -7.33 8.42 -0.44
CA ARG A 150 -8.08 7.16 -0.46
C ARG A 150 -8.64 6.75 0.90
N ASN A 151 -8.56 7.60 1.90
CA ASN A 151 -9.09 7.37 3.26
C ASN A 151 -10.19 8.37 3.65
N ASN A 152 -10.73 9.11 2.69
CA ASN A 152 -11.79 10.09 2.92
C ASN A 152 -13.14 9.37 3.16
N GLY A 153 -13.85 9.75 4.23
CA GLY A 153 -15.13 9.15 4.60
C GLY A 153 -16.23 9.31 3.56
N ARG A 154 -16.16 10.35 2.71
CA ARG A 154 -17.13 10.54 1.63
C ARG A 154 -16.92 9.56 0.46
N SER A 155 -15.70 9.13 0.21
CA SER A 155 -15.36 8.17 -0.85
C SER A 155 -15.43 6.71 -0.40
N LEU A 156 -15.40 6.43 0.90
CA LEU A 156 -15.39 5.09 1.48
C LEU A 156 -16.76 4.68 2.05
N GLN A 157 -17.78 4.73 1.22
CA GLN A 157 -19.12 4.24 1.59
C GLN A 157 -19.20 2.71 1.45
N ILE A 158 -20.10 2.10 2.20
CA ILE A 158 -20.40 0.66 2.11
C ILE A 158 -21.57 0.48 1.13
N SER A 159 -21.35 -0.33 0.09
CA SER A 159 -22.39 -0.85 -0.79
C SER A 159 -22.74 -2.28 -0.42
N SER A 160 -23.90 -2.79 -0.90
CA SER A 160 -24.29 -4.20 -0.73
C SER A 160 -23.23 -5.15 -1.28
N LEU A 161 -22.68 -4.82 -2.45
CA LEU A 161 -21.61 -5.61 -3.08
C LEU A 161 -20.33 -5.61 -2.23
N GLN A 162 -19.97 -4.48 -1.65
CA GLN A 162 -18.83 -4.39 -0.74
C GLN A 162 -19.02 -5.28 0.50
N LEU A 163 -20.23 -5.32 1.04
CA LEU A 163 -20.55 -6.19 2.18
C LEU A 163 -20.44 -7.68 1.81
N GLU A 164 -20.92 -8.07 0.62
CA GLU A 164 -20.77 -9.45 0.12
C GLU A 164 -19.30 -9.87 0.03
N TYR A 165 -18.43 -9.00 -0.50
CA TYR A 165 -16.99 -9.26 -0.54
C TYR A 165 -16.37 -9.39 0.86
N TYR A 166 -16.77 -8.55 1.82
CA TYR A 166 -16.31 -8.68 3.19
C TYR A 166 -16.72 -10.02 3.81
N LEU A 167 -17.97 -10.43 3.63
CA LEU A 167 -18.48 -11.72 4.15
C LEU A 167 -17.79 -12.92 3.49
N ALA A 168 -17.56 -12.87 2.17
CA ALA A 168 -16.84 -13.92 1.45
C ALA A 168 -15.39 -14.02 1.91
N THR A 169 -14.71 -12.87 2.09
CA THR A 169 -13.34 -12.82 2.60
C THR A 169 -13.26 -13.32 4.04
N ALA A 170 -14.19 -12.91 4.91
CA ALA A 170 -14.23 -13.37 6.29
C ALA A 170 -14.42 -14.89 6.37
N ARG A 171 -15.33 -15.47 5.57
CA ARG A 171 -15.51 -16.92 5.50
C ARG A 171 -14.24 -17.63 5.05
N ARG A 172 -13.65 -17.20 3.95
CA ARG A 172 -12.37 -17.75 3.44
C ARG A 172 -11.26 -17.67 4.49
N ALA A 173 -11.19 -16.57 5.23
CA ALA A 173 -10.22 -16.38 6.29
C ALA A 173 -10.45 -17.35 7.47
N LEU A 174 -11.68 -17.47 7.94
CA LEU A 174 -12.02 -18.40 9.03
C LEU A 174 -11.79 -19.86 8.64
N ASP A 175 -12.09 -20.24 7.40
CA ASP A 175 -11.83 -21.60 6.88
C ASP A 175 -10.31 -21.92 6.88
N ARG A 176 -9.44 -20.91 6.84
CA ARG A 176 -7.98 -21.07 6.91
C ARG A 176 -7.42 -20.99 8.32
N VAL A 177 -8.05 -20.18 9.17
CA VAL A 177 -7.60 -19.97 10.56
C VAL A 177 -8.06 -21.12 11.46
N ILE A 178 -9.31 -21.57 11.31
CA ILE A 178 -9.91 -22.61 12.15
C ILE A 178 -9.65 -23.99 11.54
N VAL A 179 -8.66 -24.69 12.09
CA VAL A 179 -8.35 -26.06 11.68
C VAL A 179 -9.16 -27.06 12.49
N GLN A 180 -9.81 -28.02 11.80
CA GLN A 180 -10.67 -29.04 12.39
C GLN A 180 -10.13 -30.47 12.21
N HIS A 181 -8.95 -30.60 11.64
CA HIS A 181 -8.30 -31.88 11.35
C HIS A 181 -7.00 -32.02 12.11
N ASP A 182 -6.44 -33.23 12.14
CA ASP A 182 -5.10 -33.49 12.65
C ASP A 182 -4.04 -32.75 11.85
N GLN A 183 -2.86 -32.56 12.45
CA GLN A 183 -1.73 -31.93 11.76
C GLN A 183 -1.45 -32.67 10.45
N PRO A 184 -1.41 -31.94 9.31
CA PRO A 184 -1.10 -32.57 8.04
C PRO A 184 0.34 -33.13 8.06
N PRO A 185 0.62 -34.25 7.36
CA PRO A 185 1.94 -34.82 7.29
C PRO A 185 2.91 -33.84 6.61
N ALA A 186 4.13 -33.79 7.10
CA ALA A 186 5.20 -33.03 6.47
C ALA A 186 5.46 -33.51 5.03
N ILE A 187 5.76 -32.57 4.16
CA ILE A 187 6.13 -32.82 2.76
C ILE A 187 7.53 -32.23 2.56
N ASP A 188 8.49 -33.11 2.35
CA ASP A 188 9.87 -32.73 2.18
C ASP A 188 10.39 -33.16 0.80
N HIS A 189 11.01 -32.19 0.11
CA HIS A 189 11.73 -32.44 -1.14
C HIS A 189 13.12 -31.82 -1.05
N SER A 190 14.11 -32.56 -1.55
CA SER A 190 15.49 -32.11 -1.65
C SER A 190 16.00 -32.30 -3.07
N PHE A 191 16.45 -31.23 -3.67
CA PHE A 191 16.94 -31.19 -5.04
C PHE A 191 18.42 -30.81 -5.00
N THR A 192 19.29 -31.80 -5.23
CA THR A 192 20.75 -31.63 -5.28
C THR A 192 21.31 -31.82 -6.68
N ASP A 193 20.60 -32.56 -7.52
CA ASP A 193 20.93 -32.75 -8.93
C ASP A 193 20.14 -31.74 -9.78
N ILE A 194 20.62 -30.49 -9.74
CA ILE A 194 19.97 -29.38 -10.37
C ILE A 194 20.49 -29.25 -11.80
N SER A 195 19.58 -29.34 -12.76
CA SER A 195 19.87 -29.08 -14.15
C SER A 195 19.20 -27.78 -14.59
N ILE A 196 19.94 -26.90 -15.27
CA ILE A 196 19.36 -25.75 -15.96
C ILE A 196 18.59 -26.31 -17.15
N ASP A 197 17.26 -26.22 -17.10
CA ASP A 197 16.42 -26.43 -18.29
C ASP A 197 16.63 -25.22 -19.20
N ASN A 198 17.57 -25.35 -20.14
CA ASN A 198 17.63 -24.40 -21.23
C ASN A 198 16.35 -24.54 -22.06
N TRP A 199 15.69 -23.45 -22.33
CA TRP A 199 14.55 -23.35 -23.26
C TRP A 199 14.83 -23.95 -24.66
N LEU A 200 16.08 -24.26 -24.96
CA LEU A 200 16.62 -24.85 -26.16
C LEU A 200 16.77 -26.38 -26.14
N GLY A 201 16.24 -27.08 -25.13
CA GLY A 201 16.03 -28.52 -25.20
C GLY A 201 17.19 -29.43 -24.82
N GLU A 202 18.27 -28.91 -24.27
CA GLU A 202 19.29 -29.71 -23.59
C GLU A 202 19.51 -29.25 -22.16
N ALA A 203 19.34 -30.19 -21.23
CA ALA A 203 19.72 -30.00 -19.86
C ALA A 203 21.24 -29.77 -19.79
N GLN A 204 21.67 -28.52 -19.66
CA GLN A 204 23.02 -28.26 -19.21
C GLN A 204 23.05 -28.57 -17.71
N ARG A 205 23.73 -29.63 -17.32
CA ARG A 205 23.93 -29.98 -15.91
C ARG A 205 24.93 -29.03 -15.23
N SER A 206 24.63 -27.75 -15.29
CA SER A 206 25.39 -26.72 -14.62
C SER A 206 24.62 -26.26 -13.40
N LYS A 207 25.23 -26.29 -12.24
CA LYS A 207 24.72 -25.72 -11.02
C LYS A 207 24.92 -24.18 -10.99
N GLN A 208 25.57 -23.60 -11.99
CA GLN A 208 25.96 -22.21 -12.04
C GLN A 208 24.95 -21.40 -12.87
N LEU A 209 24.39 -20.39 -12.24
CA LEU A 209 23.48 -19.42 -12.85
C LEU A 209 24.25 -18.14 -13.21
N GLY A 210 24.42 -17.90 -14.49
CA GLY A 210 24.88 -16.64 -15.03
C GLY A 210 23.77 -15.59 -15.07
N ARG A 211 24.07 -14.49 -15.73
CA ARG A 211 23.15 -13.36 -15.93
C ARG A 211 21.80 -13.81 -16.53
N ARG A 212 20.69 -13.49 -15.84
CA ARG A 212 19.33 -13.81 -16.27
C ARG A 212 19.03 -15.31 -16.45
N GLN A 213 19.90 -16.18 -15.94
CA GLN A 213 19.65 -17.61 -15.98
C GLN A 213 18.79 -18.07 -14.82
N GLU A 214 18.02 -19.11 -15.05
CA GLU A 214 17.12 -19.70 -14.08
C GLU A 214 17.13 -21.23 -14.15
N PHE A 215 16.69 -21.87 -13.10
CA PHE A 215 16.27 -23.26 -13.12
C PHE A 215 14.95 -23.44 -12.36
N LEU A 216 14.26 -24.53 -12.68
CA LEU A 216 12.97 -24.87 -12.12
C LEU A 216 13.08 -26.21 -11.40
N VAL A 217 12.70 -26.24 -10.13
CA VAL A 217 12.48 -27.48 -9.38
C VAL A 217 10.99 -27.78 -9.37
N LYS A 218 10.60 -28.98 -9.80
CA LYS A 218 9.21 -29.36 -10.03
C LYS A 218 8.79 -30.48 -9.08
N MET A 219 7.69 -30.25 -8.37
CA MET A 219 7.06 -31.21 -7.46
C MET A 219 5.73 -31.66 -8.07
N VAL A 220 5.70 -32.86 -8.65
CA VAL A 220 4.56 -33.33 -9.45
C VAL A 220 3.43 -33.90 -8.55
N ASP A 221 3.78 -34.76 -7.60
CA ASP A 221 2.79 -35.57 -6.89
C ASP A 221 2.55 -35.13 -5.44
N LYS A 222 3.55 -34.55 -4.80
CA LYS A 222 3.50 -34.20 -3.37
C LYS A 222 3.88 -32.74 -3.18
N TYR A 223 2.89 -31.90 -2.99
CA TYR A 223 3.03 -30.51 -2.61
C TYR A 223 1.82 -30.07 -1.78
N PRO A 224 1.98 -29.12 -0.85
CA PRO A 224 0.87 -28.61 -0.07
C PRO A 224 -0.05 -27.72 -0.93
N GLU A 225 -1.35 -27.72 -0.64
CA GLU A 225 -2.32 -26.83 -1.26
C GLU A 225 -2.69 -25.66 -0.33
N ASP A 226 -2.35 -25.78 0.95
CA ASP A 226 -2.54 -24.75 1.96
C ASP A 226 -1.44 -24.86 3.04
N GLY A 227 -1.41 -23.87 3.95
CA GLY A 227 -0.56 -23.89 5.11
C GLY A 227 0.84 -23.32 4.88
N GLU A 228 1.65 -23.42 5.91
CA GLU A 228 3.01 -22.88 5.90
C GLU A 228 4.00 -23.78 5.19
N PHE A 229 4.94 -23.16 4.49
CA PHE A 229 6.04 -23.84 3.83
C PHE A 229 7.32 -23.02 3.90
N SER A 230 8.45 -23.68 3.66
CA SER A 230 9.72 -23.01 3.47
C SER A 230 10.47 -23.55 2.25
N VAL A 231 11.24 -22.66 1.64
CA VAL A 231 12.22 -22.99 0.61
C VAL A 231 13.59 -22.62 1.15
N ARG A 232 14.49 -23.59 1.18
CA ARG A 232 15.88 -23.38 1.58
C ARG A 232 16.76 -23.51 0.35
N VAL A 233 17.60 -22.51 0.11
CA VAL A 233 18.55 -22.50 -0.99
C VAL A 233 19.97 -22.46 -0.45
N GLN A 234 20.79 -23.47 -0.78
CA GLN A 234 22.21 -23.44 -0.50
C GLN A 234 22.98 -23.01 -1.74
N LEU A 235 23.81 -22.00 -1.61
CA LEU A 235 24.52 -21.40 -2.73
C LEU A 235 25.90 -20.84 -2.34
N THR A 236 26.74 -20.67 -3.36
CA THR A 236 27.93 -19.82 -3.34
C THR A 236 27.87 -18.82 -4.47
N ALA A 237 28.58 -17.72 -4.37
CA ALA A 237 28.67 -16.73 -5.43
C ALA A 237 30.11 -16.59 -5.96
N ASP A 238 30.26 -16.47 -7.27
CA ASP A 238 31.50 -16.02 -7.87
C ASP A 238 31.38 -14.52 -8.14
N LEU A 239 31.97 -13.73 -7.24
CA LEU A 239 31.91 -12.27 -7.30
C LEU A 239 33.06 -11.76 -8.16
N LYS A 240 32.73 -10.87 -9.12
CA LYS A 240 33.72 -10.24 -9.99
C LYS A 240 33.98 -8.81 -9.54
N ASN A 241 35.22 -8.37 -9.66
CA ASN A 241 35.60 -7.01 -9.26
C ASN A 241 34.90 -5.96 -10.12
N ASN A 242 34.30 -4.99 -9.45
CA ASN A 242 33.65 -3.82 -10.06
C ASN A 242 32.41 -4.10 -10.95
N THR A 243 31.77 -5.26 -10.79
CA THR A 243 30.60 -5.62 -11.60
C THR A 243 29.29 -5.60 -10.81
N GLY A 244 29.33 -5.34 -9.50
CA GLY A 244 28.18 -5.45 -8.61
C GLY A 244 27.99 -6.89 -8.11
N TYR A 245 26.85 -7.15 -7.47
CA TYR A 245 26.53 -8.43 -6.86
C TYR A 245 25.40 -9.13 -7.61
N PRO A 246 25.40 -10.47 -7.65
CA PRO A 246 24.29 -11.23 -8.21
C PRO A 246 23.04 -11.09 -7.33
N LEU A 247 21.87 -11.09 -7.98
CA LEU A 247 20.55 -11.01 -7.33
C LEU A 247 19.87 -12.36 -7.43
N LEU A 248 19.73 -13.05 -6.30
CA LEU A 248 18.94 -14.28 -6.21
C LEU A 248 17.47 -13.93 -6.09
N GLU A 249 16.66 -14.33 -7.07
CA GLU A 249 15.19 -14.36 -6.95
C GLU A 249 14.73 -15.80 -6.71
N VAL A 250 13.85 -15.99 -5.73
CA VAL A 250 13.08 -17.21 -5.54
C VAL A 250 11.61 -16.92 -5.80
N SER A 251 10.99 -17.70 -6.67
CA SER A 251 9.57 -17.59 -7.03
C SER A 251 8.90 -18.94 -6.93
N VAL A 252 7.62 -18.96 -6.58
CA VAL A 252 6.80 -20.16 -6.45
C VAL A 252 5.54 -20.03 -7.33
N GLY A 253 5.13 -21.13 -7.95
CA GLY A 253 3.97 -21.17 -8.80
C GLY A 253 3.86 -22.46 -9.59
N TYR A 254 3.44 -22.40 -10.84
CA TYR A 254 3.29 -23.57 -11.69
C TYR A 254 3.46 -23.23 -13.16
N GLN A 255 3.65 -24.26 -13.96
CA GLN A 255 3.81 -24.15 -15.42
C GLN A 255 2.59 -24.77 -16.13
N ILE A 256 1.96 -23.99 -17.02
CA ILE A 256 0.91 -24.48 -17.90
C ILE A 256 1.48 -24.49 -19.33
N ASP A 257 1.64 -25.66 -19.92
CA ASP A 257 2.20 -25.81 -21.27
C ASP A 257 3.50 -25.00 -21.48
N THR A 258 3.40 -23.85 -22.15
CA THR A 258 4.51 -22.92 -22.38
C THR A 258 4.50 -21.71 -21.47
N GLU A 259 3.46 -21.54 -20.67
CA GLU A 259 3.27 -20.40 -19.78
C GLU A 259 3.65 -20.76 -18.35
N ILE A 260 4.42 -19.91 -17.70
CA ILE A 260 4.85 -20.10 -16.30
C ILE A 260 4.19 -19.02 -15.47
N LEU A 261 3.28 -19.41 -14.59
CA LEU A 261 2.63 -18.53 -13.63
C LEU A 261 3.38 -18.61 -12.30
N MET A 262 4.16 -17.58 -12.01
CA MET A 262 4.98 -17.48 -10.80
C MET A 262 4.65 -16.23 -10.03
N ARG A 263 4.74 -16.34 -8.72
CA ARG A 263 4.79 -15.18 -7.83
C ARG A 263 6.16 -15.15 -7.16
N GLU A 264 6.79 -13.99 -7.16
CA GLU A 264 8.02 -13.75 -6.42
C GLU A 264 7.80 -14.02 -4.94
N PHE A 265 8.73 -14.76 -4.36
CA PHE A 265 8.78 -15.02 -2.93
C PHE A 265 9.66 -13.95 -2.27
N ASP A 266 10.89 -13.83 -2.75
CA ASP A 266 11.82 -12.79 -2.32
C ASP A 266 12.96 -12.64 -3.32
N THR A 267 13.66 -11.49 -3.25
CA THR A 267 14.86 -11.20 -4.02
C THR A 267 15.97 -10.68 -3.10
N ILE A 268 17.11 -11.37 -3.09
CA ILE A 268 18.24 -11.12 -2.17
C ILE A 268 19.51 -10.84 -2.96
N GLU A 269 20.21 -9.76 -2.60
CA GLU A 269 21.55 -9.48 -3.10
C GLU A 269 22.58 -10.36 -2.40
N VAL A 270 23.35 -11.14 -3.17
CA VAL A 270 24.33 -12.08 -2.63
C VAL A 270 25.71 -11.42 -2.61
N THR A 271 26.11 -10.92 -1.46
CA THR A 271 27.34 -10.11 -1.28
C THR A 271 28.55 -10.91 -0.80
N SER A 272 28.37 -12.17 -0.40
CA SER A 272 29.47 -13.03 0.06
C SER A 272 29.71 -14.19 -0.92
N PRO A 273 30.97 -14.54 -1.22
CA PRO A 273 31.31 -15.69 -2.04
C PRO A 273 31.18 -17.02 -1.28
N GLU A 274 31.14 -16.99 0.05
CA GLU A 274 31.12 -18.17 0.90
C GLU A 274 29.81 -18.96 0.77
N LEU A 275 29.82 -20.21 1.20
CA LEU A 275 28.64 -21.05 1.25
C LEU A 275 27.60 -20.42 2.18
N GLN A 276 26.43 -20.11 1.63
CA GLN A 276 25.30 -19.52 2.35
C GLN A 276 24.10 -20.43 2.27
N THR A 277 23.28 -20.37 3.30
CA THR A 277 21.96 -21.00 3.34
C THR A 277 20.92 -19.92 3.56
N LEU A 278 20.03 -19.76 2.60
CA LEU A 278 18.95 -18.78 2.63
C LEU A 278 17.62 -19.51 2.81
N ASP A 279 16.87 -19.10 3.83
CA ASP A 279 15.56 -19.66 4.16
C ASP A 279 14.46 -18.67 3.82
N PHE A 280 13.52 -19.08 2.99
CA PHE A 280 12.32 -18.32 2.60
C PHE A 280 11.11 -19.01 3.22
N ARG A 281 10.31 -18.30 3.99
CA ARG A 281 9.12 -18.84 4.68
C ARG A 281 7.88 -18.08 4.30
N GLY A 282 6.78 -18.78 4.07
CA GLY A 282 5.51 -18.18 3.71
C GLY A 282 4.38 -19.19 3.72
N ARG A 283 3.22 -18.73 3.27
CA ARG A 283 2.04 -19.58 3.10
C ARG A 283 1.84 -19.90 1.62
N ILE A 284 1.65 -21.17 1.33
CA ILE A 284 1.46 -21.64 -0.04
C ILE A 284 0.20 -21.06 -0.70
N ASP A 285 -0.83 -20.77 0.11
CA ASP A 285 -2.07 -20.13 -0.33
C ASP A 285 -1.87 -18.76 -1.01
N ASN A 286 -0.75 -18.11 -0.74
CA ASN A 286 -0.42 -16.80 -1.32
C ASN A 286 0.19 -16.92 -2.73
N PHE A 287 0.45 -18.13 -3.21
CA PHE A 287 1.09 -18.38 -4.49
C PHE A 287 0.12 -19.01 -5.49
N PRO A 288 0.37 -18.86 -6.80
CA PRO A 288 -0.40 -19.58 -7.81
C PRO A 288 -0.20 -21.08 -7.67
N LEU A 289 -1.29 -21.84 -7.54
CA LEU A 289 -1.27 -23.30 -7.38
C LEU A 289 -1.76 -24.01 -8.64
N PRO A 290 -1.14 -25.11 -9.03
CA PRO A 290 -1.59 -25.93 -10.15
C PRO A 290 -2.92 -26.63 -9.80
N VAL A 291 -3.77 -26.81 -10.80
CA VAL A 291 -4.93 -27.69 -10.68
C VAL A 291 -4.47 -29.13 -10.93
N ARG A 292 -4.64 -29.99 -9.95
CA ARG A 292 -4.19 -31.39 -10.04
C ARG A 292 -4.76 -32.10 -11.27
N GLY A 293 -3.86 -32.77 -11.99
CA GLY A 293 -4.21 -33.52 -13.20
C GLY A 293 -4.53 -32.67 -14.43
N GLN A 294 -4.32 -31.38 -14.38
CA GLN A 294 -4.48 -30.50 -15.54
C GLN A 294 -3.12 -30.02 -16.06
N GLY A 295 -3.04 -29.88 -17.39
CA GLY A 295 -1.86 -29.35 -18.06
C GLY A 295 -0.78 -30.38 -18.39
N LYS A 296 0.14 -30.00 -19.27
CA LYS A 296 1.26 -30.81 -19.72
C LYS A 296 2.35 -30.94 -18.64
N PHE A 297 2.44 -29.95 -17.76
CA PHE A 297 3.44 -29.91 -16.68
C PHE A 297 2.71 -29.71 -15.35
N PRO A 298 2.03 -30.77 -14.84
CA PRO A 298 1.36 -30.69 -13.55
C PRO A 298 2.39 -30.55 -12.43
N GLY A 299 2.00 -29.86 -11.37
CA GLY A 299 2.78 -29.77 -10.15
C GLY A 299 3.19 -28.35 -9.77
N LEU A 300 3.63 -28.23 -8.51
CA LEU A 300 4.18 -27.00 -7.96
C LEU A 300 5.63 -26.83 -8.45
N VAL A 301 5.99 -25.59 -8.75
CA VAL A 301 7.33 -25.25 -9.24
C VAL A 301 7.95 -24.19 -8.33
N VAL A 302 9.18 -24.42 -7.91
CA VAL A 302 10.04 -23.37 -7.35
C VAL A 302 11.05 -22.96 -8.43
N ARG A 303 11.09 -21.68 -8.75
CA ARG A 303 12.05 -21.08 -9.66
C ARG A 303 13.13 -20.36 -8.87
N VAL A 304 14.37 -20.61 -9.23
CA VAL A 304 15.53 -19.92 -8.70
C VAL A 304 16.24 -19.24 -9.85
N ARG A 305 16.45 -17.94 -9.77
CA ARG A 305 16.96 -17.13 -10.87
C ARG A 305 18.04 -16.15 -10.40
N ASN A 306 19.05 -15.93 -11.24
CA ASN A 306 19.96 -14.82 -11.09
C ASN A 306 19.45 -13.63 -11.93
N LEU A 307 18.95 -12.61 -11.25
CA LEU A 307 18.43 -11.38 -11.89
C LEU A 307 19.52 -10.38 -12.26
N TYR A 308 20.78 -10.70 -12.00
CA TYR A 308 21.88 -9.79 -12.34
C TYR A 308 21.80 -9.33 -13.79
N ASP A 309 21.93 -8.04 -14.00
CA ASP A 309 21.92 -7.42 -15.31
C ASP A 309 22.69 -6.09 -15.29
N ASP A 310 23.86 -6.09 -15.93
CA ASP A 310 24.69 -4.91 -16.13
C ASP A 310 24.23 -4.03 -17.31
N LYS A 311 23.13 -4.44 -17.97
CA LYS A 311 22.53 -3.82 -19.17
C LYS A 311 23.46 -3.80 -20.40
N SER A 312 24.58 -4.50 -20.35
CA SER A 312 25.39 -4.72 -21.55
C SER A 312 24.63 -5.62 -22.56
N PRO A 313 24.91 -5.48 -23.86
CA PRO A 313 24.31 -6.36 -24.87
C PRO A 313 24.58 -7.82 -24.58
N LEU A 314 23.59 -8.69 -24.78
CA LEU A 314 23.81 -10.12 -24.70
C LEU A 314 24.80 -10.58 -25.78
N PRO A 315 25.65 -11.59 -25.49
CA PRO A 315 26.50 -12.17 -26.50
C PRO A 315 25.68 -12.61 -27.73
N PRO A 316 26.19 -12.41 -28.95
CA PRO A 316 25.47 -12.87 -30.12
C PRO A 316 25.32 -14.40 -30.10
N PRO A 317 24.16 -14.93 -30.54
CA PRO A 317 23.97 -16.35 -30.65
C PRO A 317 24.96 -16.96 -31.66
N GLN A 318 25.57 -18.07 -31.27
CA GLN A 318 26.46 -18.87 -32.11
C GLN A 318 25.79 -20.18 -32.43
N LYS A 319 26.09 -20.76 -33.62
CA LYS A 319 25.64 -22.12 -33.95
C LYS A 319 26.82 -23.09 -33.80
N ASP A 320 26.59 -24.14 -33.03
CA ASP A 320 27.55 -25.24 -32.97
C ASP A 320 27.55 -26.04 -34.30
N PRO A 321 28.49 -27.02 -34.50
CA PRO A 321 28.54 -27.84 -35.70
C PRO A 321 27.26 -28.63 -35.97
N ASN A 322 26.40 -28.85 -34.97
CA ASN A 322 25.14 -29.56 -35.06
C ASN A 322 23.95 -28.62 -35.35
N GLY A 323 24.23 -27.34 -35.54
CA GLY A 323 23.22 -26.30 -35.79
C GLY A 323 22.47 -25.78 -34.53
N LYS A 324 22.89 -26.20 -33.35
CA LYS A 324 22.35 -25.76 -32.07
C LYS A 324 22.82 -24.34 -31.76
N ILE A 325 21.90 -23.49 -31.30
CA ILE A 325 22.21 -22.15 -30.86
C ILE A 325 22.85 -22.19 -29.46
N THR A 326 24.03 -21.60 -29.34
CA THR A 326 24.76 -21.41 -28.08
C THR A 326 25.12 -19.95 -27.90
N TYR A 327 25.40 -19.55 -26.67
CA TYR A 327 25.90 -18.21 -26.34
C TYR A 327 27.27 -18.33 -25.72
N ALA A 328 28.14 -17.36 -25.95
CA ALA A 328 29.42 -17.31 -25.31
C ALA A 328 29.26 -17.17 -23.80
N ALA A 329 30.11 -17.84 -23.04
CA ALA A 329 30.14 -17.70 -21.58
C ALA A 329 30.53 -16.25 -21.20
N GLU A 330 29.90 -15.72 -20.19
CA GLU A 330 30.13 -14.38 -19.65
C GLU A 330 30.93 -14.47 -18.32
N ASP A 331 32.11 -15.11 -18.38
CA ASP A 331 32.95 -15.41 -17.21
C ASP A 331 33.43 -14.18 -16.43
N HIS A 332 33.26 -13.01 -17.02
CA HIS A 332 33.58 -11.72 -16.38
C HIS A 332 32.45 -11.17 -15.51
N LEU A 333 31.26 -11.75 -15.57
CA LEU A 333 30.09 -11.35 -14.80
C LEU A 333 29.90 -12.22 -13.55
N PRO A 334 29.25 -11.69 -12.49
CA PRO A 334 29.01 -12.44 -11.26
C PRO A 334 27.97 -13.56 -11.49
N THR A 335 28.23 -14.72 -10.88
CA THR A 335 27.38 -15.89 -11.01
C THR A 335 27.01 -16.46 -9.66
N LEU A 336 25.92 -17.22 -9.61
CA LEU A 336 25.47 -17.99 -8.45
C LEU A 336 25.66 -19.47 -8.74
N THR A 337 26.28 -20.22 -7.83
CA THR A 337 26.31 -21.68 -7.87
C THR A 337 25.35 -22.22 -6.83
N ILE A 338 24.32 -22.91 -7.28
CA ILE A 338 23.26 -23.46 -6.42
C ILE A 338 23.65 -24.93 -6.09
N HIS A 339 23.81 -25.22 -4.80
CA HIS A 339 24.18 -26.54 -4.31
C HIS A 339 22.98 -27.43 -4.06
N SER A 340 21.93 -26.85 -3.42
CA SER A 340 20.67 -27.55 -3.20
C SER A 340 19.50 -26.55 -3.12
N VAL A 341 18.32 -27.05 -3.44
CA VAL A 341 17.05 -26.43 -3.11
C VAL A 341 16.23 -27.44 -2.33
N GLU A 342 15.81 -27.07 -1.14
CA GLU A 342 14.95 -27.90 -0.29
C GLU A 342 13.59 -27.21 -0.15
N PHE A 343 12.54 -28.00 -0.22
CA PHE A 343 11.18 -27.54 0.01
C PHE A 343 10.60 -28.35 1.16
N HIS A 344 10.08 -27.64 2.16
CA HIS A 344 9.41 -28.21 3.33
C HIS A 344 8.00 -27.66 3.42
N GLY A 345 7.00 -28.50 3.20
CA GLY A 345 5.59 -28.16 3.27
C GLY A 345 4.94 -28.61 4.56
N HIS A 346 3.85 -27.95 4.93
CA HIS A 346 3.16 -28.08 6.21
C HIS A 346 4.11 -27.86 7.40
N HIS A 347 4.86 -26.76 7.34
CA HIS A 347 5.76 -26.38 8.41
C HIS A 347 5.01 -25.64 9.51
N TYR A 348 4.76 -26.32 10.63
CA TYR A 348 4.12 -25.74 11.80
C TYR A 348 4.98 -25.96 13.04
N ASP A 349 5.36 -24.88 13.72
CA ASP A 349 6.09 -24.97 14.99
C ASP A 349 5.26 -25.65 16.08
N GLN A 350 3.94 -25.54 15.98
CA GLN A 350 2.98 -26.15 16.89
C GLN A 350 1.61 -26.35 16.22
N TRP A 351 0.89 -27.37 16.66
CA TRP A 351 -0.46 -27.67 16.20
C TRP A 351 -1.49 -27.64 17.35
N PRO A 352 -2.68 -27.03 17.23
CA PRO A 352 -3.09 -26.15 16.12
C PRO A 352 -2.24 -24.89 15.99
N PRO A 353 -2.22 -24.22 14.80
CA PRO A 353 -1.44 -23.01 14.58
C PRO A 353 -1.80 -21.87 15.54
N ALA A 354 -0.90 -20.91 15.70
CA ALA A 354 -1.11 -19.76 16.58
C ALA A 354 -2.38 -18.96 16.20
N SER A 355 -2.65 -18.80 14.90
CA SER A 355 -3.87 -18.15 14.38
C SER A 355 -5.16 -18.83 14.84
N HIS A 356 -5.19 -20.19 14.85
CA HIS A 356 -6.32 -20.93 15.39
C HIS A 356 -6.56 -20.61 16.87
N ARG A 357 -5.50 -20.62 17.68
CA ARG A 357 -5.60 -20.35 19.12
C ARG A 357 -5.90 -18.90 19.45
N GLN A 358 -5.63 -17.98 18.57
CA GLN A 358 -5.99 -16.57 18.71
C GLN A 358 -7.52 -16.39 18.62
N ILE A 359 -8.19 -17.19 17.80
CA ILE A 359 -9.65 -17.14 17.61
C ILE A 359 -10.36 -18.11 18.55
N LEU A 360 -9.86 -19.34 18.66
CA LEU A 360 -10.43 -20.40 19.52
C LEU A 360 -9.47 -20.70 20.68
N PHE A 361 -9.48 -19.82 21.67
CA PHE A 361 -8.67 -20.00 22.89
C PHE A 361 -9.35 -20.94 23.89
N ASP A 362 -8.55 -21.64 24.71
CA ASP A 362 -9.07 -22.55 25.72
C ASP A 362 -9.70 -21.78 26.87
N ARG A 363 -10.98 -22.04 27.12
CA ARG A 363 -11.69 -21.59 28.30
C ARG A 363 -12.03 -22.80 29.20
N PRO A 364 -11.41 -22.92 30.37
CA PRO A 364 -11.54 -24.10 31.21
C PRO A 364 -12.96 -24.26 31.68
N ASN A 365 -13.95 -24.38 31.32
CA ASN A 365 -15.35 -24.60 31.76
C ASN A 365 -16.40 -24.28 30.69
N LEU A 366 -15.98 -23.98 29.47
CA LEU A 366 -16.93 -23.77 28.36
C LEU A 366 -16.59 -24.69 27.19
N ASP A 367 -17.60 -25.35 26.71
CA ASP A 367 -17.52 -26.10 25.47
C ASP A 367 -17.42 -25.13 24.28
N ARG A 368 -16.44 -25.32 23.38
CA ARG A 368 -16.22 -24.48 22.20
C ARG A 368 -17.43 -24.40 21.27
N GLU A 369 -18.28 -25.40 21.28
CA GLU A 369 -19.53 -25.43 20.51
C GLU A 369 -20.68 -24.71 21.22
N SER A 370 -20.52 -24.28 22.46
CA SER A 370 -21.57 -23.64 23.23
C SER A 370 -21.80 -22.18 22.81
N ILE A 371 -23.06 -21.74 22.84
CA ILE A 371 -23.40 -20.32 22.59
C ILE A 371 -22.67 -19.37 23.54
N PRO A 372 -22.54 -19.65 24.87
CA PRO A 372 -21.75 -18.80 25.76
C PRO A 372 -20.27 -18.61 25.34
N TYR A 373 -19.65 -19.65 24.78
CA TYR A 373 -18.27 -19.52 24.28
C TYR A 373 -18.16 -18.54 23.09
N VAL A 374 -19.14 -18.56 22.21
CA VAL A 374 -19.17 -17.73 21.01
C VAL A 374 -19.58 -16.28 21.29
N THR A 375 -20.34 -16.03 22.36
CA THR A 375 -20.91 -14.72 22.69
C THR A 375 -20.09 -13.90 23.67
N GLU A 376 -19.12 -14.47 24.35
CA GLU A 376 -18.17 -13.77 25.24
C GLU A 376 -16.90 -13.35 24.52
#